data_afb447439801636a4f25505bee7e52ea
#
_entry.id   afb447439801636a4f25505bee7e52ea
#
_cell.length_a   1.000
_cell.length_b   1.000
_cell.length_c   1.000
_cell.angle_alpha   90.00
_cell.angle_beta   90.00
_cell.angle_gamma   90.00
#
_symmetry.space_group_name_H-M   'P 1'
#
loop_
_entity.id
_entity.type
_entity.pdbx_description
1 polymer ?
#
loop_
_entity_poly.entity_id
_entity_poly.type
_entity_poly.pdbx_seq_one_letter_code
_entity_poly.pdbx_strand_id
1 'polypeptide(L)'
;MAELTYRLFMVATVGMLAGTVFLLASSREVDPKHRRGVYISALVTGIAWYHYNKMTGSWAGGDFDTGLRYVDWILTVPLMFVEVLAVTSSGAEYNEKVRNWGLAAVVMIGGGYYGEVTSAGSDAYWTGFVVAMVAYVLSLIHI
;
A
#
# COMPACT_ATOMS: atom_id res chain seq x y z
N MET A 1 18.07 -14.70 -13.50
CA MET A 1 16.92 -13.81 -13.16
C MET A 1 16.44 -14.01 -11.72
N ALA A 2 16.23 -15.22 -11.23
CA ALA A 2 15.78 -15.47 -9.84
C ALA A 2 16.68 -14.85 -8.76
N GLU A 3 18.00 -14.89 -8.94
CA GLU A 3 18.95 -14.28 -7.99
C GLU A 3 18.85 -12.74 -7.97
N LEU A 4 18.67 -12.11 -9.13
CA LEU A 4 18.46 -10.66 -9.19
C LEU A 4 17.18 -10.25 -8.47
N THR A 5 16.08 -10.97 -8.69
CA THR A 5 14.81 -10.71 -8.01
C THR A 5 14.96 -10.85 -6.49
N TYR A 6 15.64 -11.89 -6.01
CA TYR A 6 15.93 -12.05 -4.58
C TYR A 6 16.71 -10.87 -4.00
N ARG A 7 17.76 -10.44 -4.70
CA ARG A 7 18.58 -9.29 -4.28
C ARG A 7 17.76 -8.00 -4.25
N LEU A 8 16.86 -7.79 -5.23
CA LEU A 8 15.96 -6.63 -5.24
C LEU A 8 14.97 -6.65 -4.08
N PHE A 9 14.42 -7.81 -3.72
CA PHE A 9 13.60 -7.95 -2.51
C PHE A 9 14.38 -7.61 -1.23
N MET A 10 15.62 -8.08 -1.11
CA MET A 10 16.48 -7.75 0.03
C MET A 10 16.75 -6.25 0.12
N VAL A 11 17.08 -5.59 -0.99
CA VAL A 11 17.31 -4.14 -1.03
C VAL A 11 16.03 -3.39 -0.64
N ALA A 12 14.87 -3.79 -1.17
CA ALA A 12 13.58 -3.20 -0.83
C ALA A 12 13.27 -3.36 0.67
N THR A 13 13.47 -4.56 1.21
CA THR A 13 13.26 -4.85 2.64
C THR A 13 14.11 -3.94 3.53
N VAL A 14 15.40 -3.82 3.25
CA VAL A 14 16.31 -2.94 4.02
C VAL A 14 15.94 -1.48 3.83
N GLY A 15 15.60 -1.07 2.60
CA GLY A 15 15.17 0.29 2.29
C GLY A 15 13.92 0.71 3.06
N MET A 16 12.91 -0.17 3.16
CA MET A 16 11.69 0.09 3.93
C MET A 16 11.97 0.24 5.42
N LEU A 17 12.83 -0.61 6.00
CA LEU A 17 13.24 -0.47 7.39
C LEU A 17 14.01 0.82 7.64
N ALA A 18 14.97 1.13 6.78
CA ALA A 18 15.76 2.37 6.88
C ALA A 18 14.85 3.60 6.78
N GLY A 19 13.89 3.60 5.84
CA GLY A 19 12.88 4.65 5.69
C GLY A 19 12.04 4.83 6.95
N THR A 20 11.57 3.73 7.54
CA THR A 20 10.80 3.76 8.81
C THR A 20 11.60 4.41 9.93
N VAL A 21 12.84 3.97 10.14
CA VAL A 21 13.73 4.51 11.19
C VAL A 21 14.02 5.98 10.94
N PHE A 22 14.34 6.36 9.70
CA PHE A 22 14.61 7.76 9.32
C PHE A 22 13.40 8.65 9.59
N LEU A 23 12.20 8.25 9.15
CA LEU A 23 10.97 9.02 9.36
C LEU A 23 10.64 9.20 10.83
N LEU A 24 10.78 8.14 11.64
CA LEU A 24 10.57 8.22 13.09
C LEU A 24 11.60 9.14 13.76
N ALA A 25 12.87 9.04 13.40
CA ALA A 25 13.93 9.88 13.95
C ALA A 25 13.72 11.36 13.60
N SER A 26 13.38 11.66 12.34
CA SER A 26 13.17 13.01 11.82
C SER A 26 11.85 13.65 12.28
N SER A 27 10.92 12.86 12.82
CA SER A 27 9.57 13.34 13.16
C SER A 27 9.56 14.52 14.14
N ARG A 28 10.58 14.63 15.00
CA ARG A 28 10.70 15.71 15.98
C ARG A 28 11.18 17.04 15.37
N GLU A 29 11.86 16.98 14.23
CA GLU A 29 12.40 18.13 13.49
C GLU A 29 11.33 18.75 12.56
N VAL A 30 10.23 18.03 12.31
CA VAL A 30 9.14 18.48 11.46
C VAL A 30 8.16 19.35 12.25
N ASP A 31 7.63 20.39 11.61
CA ASP A 31 6.58 21.25 12.16
C ASP A 31 5.43 20.38 12.72
N PRO A 32 4.94 20.64 13.96
CA PRO A 32 3.89 19.84 14.61
C PRO A 32 2.67 19.58 13.75
N LYS A 33 2.29 20.53 12.88
CA LYS A 33 1.13 20.37 11.98
C LYS A 33 1.30 19.26 10.92
N HIS A 34 2.55 18.90 10.56
CA HIS A 34 2.87 17.90 9.56
C HIS A 34 3.34 16.57 10.15
N ARG A 35 3.60 16.51 11.47
CA ARG A 35 4.09 15.28 12.15
C ARG A 35 3.18 14.08 11.95
N ARG A 36 1.87 14.31 11.88
CA ARG A 36 0.90 13.23 11.64
C ARG A 36 1.17 12.52 10.31
N GLY A 37 1.44 13.26 9.23
CA GLY A 37 1.83 12.67 7.95
C GLY A 37 3.09 11.82 8.07
N VAL A 38 4.15 12.36 8.70
CA VAL A 38 5.41 11.63 8.90
C VAL A 38 5.23 10.33 9.68
N TYR A 39 4.38 10.32 10.72
CA TYR A 39 4.09 9.09 11.46
C TYR A 39 3.31 8.07 10.61
N ILE A 40 2.39 8.54 9.76
CA ILE A 40 1.67 7.65 8.82
C ILE A 40 2.63 7.07 7.79
N SER A 41 3.54 7.88 7.22
CA SER A 41 4.60 7.40 6.31
C SER A 41 5.48 6.35 6.96
N ALA A 42 5.88 6.58 8.22
CA ALA A 42 6.67 5.62 8.99
C ALA A 42 5.88 4.31 9.24
N LEU A 43 4.59 4.40 9.49
CA LEU A 43 3.73 3.22 9.65
C LEU A 43 3.61 2.44 8.34
N VAL A 44 3.37 3.13 7.21
CA VAL A 44 3.30 2.51 5.87
C VAL A 44 4.60 1.78 5.54
N THR A 45 5.75 2.44 5.68
CA THR A 45 7.04 1.81 5.40
C THR A 45 7.37 0.65 6.36
N GLY A 46 6.95 0.73 7.63
CA GLY A 46 7.12 -0.33 8.61
C GLY A 46 6.26 -1.57 8.30
N ILE A 47 5.01 -1.38 7.89
CA ILE A 47 4.13 -2.46 7.43
C ILE A 47 4.72 -3.10 6.17
N ALA A 48 5.13 -2.29 5.20
CA ALA A 48 5.76 -2.76 3.96
C ALA A 48 7.04 -3.54 4.26
N TRP A 49 7.91 -3.07 5.16
CA TRP A 49 9.10 -3.81 5.60
C TRP A 49 8.76 -5.22 6.08
N TYR A 50 7.76 -5.36 6.94
CA TYR A 50 7.35 -6.68 7.45
C TYR A 50 6.92 -7.61 6.32
N HIS A 51 6.06 -7.13 5.40
CA HIS A 51 5.55 -7.95 4.30
C HIS A 51 6.65 -8.27 3.27
N TYR A 52 7.53 -7.31 2.94
CA TYR A 52 8.67 -7.55 2.06
C TYR A 52 9.65 -8.58 2.64
N ASN A 53 9.84 -8.59 3.96
CA ASN A 53 10.62 -9.63 4.62
C ASN A 53 9.98 -11.01 4.42
N LYS A 54 8.66 -11.12 4.57
CA LYS A 54 7.91 -12.36 4.32
C LYS A 54 7.98 -12.78 2.85
N MET A 55 7.78 -11.84 1.91
CA MET A 55 7.89 -12.10 0.47
C MET A 55 9.29 -12.57 0.08
N THR A 56 10.35 -11.99 0.67
CA THR A 56 11.73 -12.42 0.44
C THR A 56 11.94 -13.87 0.87
N GLY A 57 11.41 -14.25 2.03
CA GLY A 57 11.47 -15.64 2.53
C GLY A 57 10.69 -16.62 1.64
N SER A 58 9.48 -16.25 1.24
CA SER A 58 8.64 -17.04 0.33
C SER A 58 9.32 -17.23 -1.03
N TRP A 59 9.90 -16.18 -1.60
CA TRP A 59 10.67 -16.26 -2.84
C TRP A 59 11.90 -17.21 -2.71
N ALA A 60 12.65 -17.09 -1.62
CA ALA A 60 13.81 -17.93 -1.36
C ALA A 60 13.44 -19.42 -1.19
N GLY A 61 12.23 -19.69 -0.65
CA GLY A 61 11.69 -21.06 -0.53
C GLY A 61 11.15 -21.64 -1.83
N GLY A 62 11.07 -20.85 -2.91
CA GLY A 62 10.59 -21.29 -4.23
C GLY A 62 9.07 -21.34 -4.37
N ASP A 63 8.33 -20.93 -3.35
CA ASP A 63 6.85 -20.87 -3.34
C ASP A 63 6.41 -19.44 -3.01
N PHE A 64 6.40 -18.59 -4.04
CA PHE A 64 6.05 -17.18 -3.88
C PHE A 64 4.54 -17.00 -3.72
N ASP A 65 4.13 -16.62 -2.52
CA ASP A 65 2.74 -16.30 -2.23
C ASP A 65 2.39 -14.87 -2.69
N THR A 66 1.68 -14.78 -3.81
CA THR A 66 1.15 -13.53 -4.36
C THR A 66 0.20 -12.82 -3.39
N GLY A 67 -0.52 -13.55 -2.54
CA GLY A 67 -1.45 -13.00 -1.55
C GLY A 67 -0.76 -12.04 -0.57
N LEU A 68 0.52 -12.25 -0.25
CA LEU A 68 1.27 -11.37 0.64
C LEU A 68 1.33 -9.92 0.16
N ARG A 69 1.36 -9.68 -1.16
CA ARG A 69 1.30 -8.32 -1.73
C ARG A 69 -0.04 -7.65 -1.43
N TYR A 70 -1.12 -8.40 -1.59
CA TYR A 70 -2.47 -7.86 -1.36
C TYR A 70 -2.75 -7.62 0.11
N VAL A 71 -2.22 -8.45 1.01
CA VAL A 71 -2.28 -8.20 2.45
C VAL A 71 -1.52 -6.93 2.83
N ASP A 72 -0.36 -6.68 2.22
CA ASP A 72 0.35 -5.41 2.40
C ASP A 72 -0.49 -4.23 1.89
N TRP A 73 -0.95 -4.30 0.66
CA TRP A 73 -1.65 -3.20 -0.01
C TRP A 73 -3.00 -2.85 0.62
N ILE A 74 -3.74 -3.83 1.14
CA ILE A 74 -5.03 -3.56 1.82
C ILE A 74 -4.84 -2.71 3.07
N LEU A 75 -3.66 -2.74 3.67
CA LEU A 75 -3.29 -1.93 4.83
C LEU A 75 -2.60 -0.62 4.42
N THR A 76 -1.61 -0.71 3.51
CA THR A 76 -0.73 0.43 3.18
C THR A 76 -1.40 1.43 2.25
N VAL A 77 -2.19 1.00 1.26
CA VAL A 77 -2.79 1.91 0.28
C VAL A 77 -3.82 2.86 0.92
N PRO A 78 -4.75 2.41 1.79
CA PRO A 78 -5.63 3.34 2.51
C PRO A 78 -4.85 4.32 3.40
N LEU A 79 -3.76 3.87 4.04
CA LEU A 79 -2.92 4.74 4.87
C LEU A 79 -2.21 5.81 4.04
N MET A 80 -1.75 5.49 2.82
CA MET A 80 -1.18 6.47 1.90
C MET A 80 -2.20 7.56 1.53
N PHE A 81 -3.47 7.23 1.33
CA PHE A 81 -4.51 8.24 1.14
C PHE A 81 -4.71 9.10 2.38
N VAL A 82 -4.73 8.51 3.56
CA VAL A 82 -4.80 9.27 4.83
C VAL A 82 -3.62 10.23 4.97
N GLU A 83 -2.42 9.81 4.56
CA GLU A 83 -1.21 10.63 4.56
C GLU A 83 -1.36 11.85 3.64
N VAL A 84 -1.75 11.64 2.38
CA VAL A 84 -1.97 12.74 1.40
C VAL A 84 -3.03 13.70 1.92
N LEU A 85 -4.15 13.17 2.41
CA LEU A 85 -5.24 13.99 2.95
C LEU A 85 -4.85 14.76 4.21
N ALA A 86 -3.94 14.22 5.02
CA ALA A 86 -3.46 14.91 6.23
C ALA A 86 -2.72 16.22 5.92
N VAL A 87 -2.19 16.39 4.71
CA VAL A 87 -1.51 17.60 4.26
C VAL A 87 -2.33 18.45 3.30
N THR A 88 -3.35 17.89 2.65
CA THR A 88 -4.15 18.57 1.62
C THR A 88 -5.55 18.98 2.07
N SER A 89 -6.09 18.39 3.13
CA SER A 89 -7.47 18.60 3.57
C SER A 89 -7.55 18.83 5.07
N SER A 90 -8.63 19.48 5.53
CA SER A 90 -8.86 19.77 6.95
C SER A 90 -10.34 19.73 7.33
N GLY A 91 -10.62 19.62 8.62
CA GLY A 91 -11.98 19.67 9.17
C GLY A 91 -12.89 18.52 8.74
N ALA A 92 -14.17 18.83 8.49
CA ALA A 92 -15.17 17.83 8.13
C ALA A 92 -14.90 17.17 6.77
N GLU A 93 -14.38 17.94 5.82
CA GLU A 93 -13.98 17.45 4.50
C GLU A 93 -12.93 16.35 4.57
N TYR A 94 -11.96 16.48 5.47
CA TYR A 94 -10.94 15.46 5.71
C TYR A 94 -11.55 14.11 6.07
N ASN A 95 -12.49 14.09 7.04
CA ASN A 95 -13.11 12.83 7.50
C ASN A 95 -13.93 12.15 6.41
N GLU A 96 -14.64 12.94 5.60
CA GLU A 96 -15.42 12.42 4.48
C GLU A 96 -14.52 11.82 3.39
N LYS A 97 -13.47 12.53 3.00
CA LYS A 97 -12.50 12.04 2.02
C LYS A 97 -11.78 10.79 2.52
N VAL A 98 -11.31 10.76 3.77
CA VAL A 98 -10.66 9.57 4.35
C VAL A 98 -11.57 8.34 4.26
N ARG A 99 -12.85 8.50 4.59
CA ARG A 99 -13.81 7.39 4.48
C ARG A 99 -13.99 6.93 3.05
N ASN A 100 -14.26 7.87 2.14
CA ASN A 100 -14.61 7.55 0.75
C ASN A 100 -13.41 6.97 0.00
N TRP A 101 -12.22 7.56 0.17
CA TRP A 101 -11.00 7.07 -0.47
C TRP A 101 -10.48 5.78 0.15
N GLY A 102 -10.61 5.64 1.48
CA GLY A 102 -10.30 4.39 2.15
C GLY A 102 -11.16 3.24 1.63
N LEU A 103 -12.48 3.46 1.47
CA LEU A 103 -13.38 2.47 0.89
C LEU A 103 -13.03 2.16 -0.58
N ALA A 104 -12.75 3.19 -1.39
CA ALA A 104 -12.33 3.00 -2.78
C ALA A 104 -11.03 2.19 -2.87
N ALA A 105 -10.06 2.45 -2.00
CA ALA A 105 -8.83 1.68 -1.92
C ALA A 105 -9.08 0.21 -1.58
N VAL A 106 -9.92 -0.08 -0.60
CA VAL A 106 -10.27 -1.45 -0.22
C VAL A 106 -10.95 -2.19 -1.39
N VAL A 107 -11.89 -1.53 -2.08
CA VAL A 107 -12.56 -2.11 -3.26
C VAL A 107 -11.57 -2.33 -4.40
N MET A 108 -10.66 -1.38 -4.64
CA MET A 108 -9.62 -1.49 -5.67
C MET A 108 -8.69 -2.68 -5.40
N ILE A 109 -8.16 -2.79 -4.19
CA ILE A 109 -7.24 -3.88 -3.82
C ILE A 109 -7.96 -5.22 -3.79
N GLY A 110 -9.20 -5.28 -3.23
CA GLY A 110 -10.01 -6.49 -3.21
C GLY A 110 -10.40 -6.99 -4.61
N GLY A 111 -10.79 -6.07 -5.50
CA GLY A 111 -11.06 -6.39 -6.91
C GLY A 111 -9.82 -6.89 -7.64
N GLY A 112 -8.67 -6.25 -7.41
CA GLY A 112 -7.38 -6.70 -7.96
C GLY A 112 -7.00 -8.11 -7.48
N TYR A 113 -7.15 -8.38 -6.18
CA TYR A 113 -6.90 -9.72 -5.61
C TYR A 113 -7.83 -10.77 -6.20
N TYR A 114 -9.13 -10.46 -6.29
CA TYR A 114 -10.11 -11.38 -6.90
C TYR A 114 -9.74 -11.74 -8.34
N GLY A 115 -9.31 -10.75 -9.14
CA GLY A 115 -8.80 -11.01 -10.48
C GLY A 115 -7.53 -11.87 -10.49
N GLU A 116 -6.58 -11.61 -9.60
CA GLU A 116 -5.30 -12.34 -9.53
C GLU A 116 -5.46 -13.82 -9.19
N VAL A 117 -6.39 -14.16 -8.29
CA VAL A 117 -6.62 -15.56 -7.88
C VAL A 117 -7.52 -16.34 -8.82
N THR A 118 -8.06 -15.70 -9.86
CA THR A 118 -8.86 -16.36 -10.88
C THR A 118 -8.05 -16.70 -12.12
N SER A 119 -8.56 -17.58 -12.97
CA SER A 119 -7.88 -17.97 -14.21
C SER A 119 -7.74 -16.76 -15.13
N ALA A 120 -6.52 -16.47 -15.57
CA ALA A 120 -6.24 -15.37 -16.49
C ALA A 120 -7.13 -15.44 -17.74
N GLY A 121 -7.73 -14.30 -18.11
CA GLY A 121 -8.63 -14.19 -19.25
C GLY A 121 -10.06 -14.68 -19.02
N SER A 122 -10.39 -15.19 -17.83
CA SER A 122 -11.79 -15.57 -17.49
C SER A 122 -12.65 -14.31 -17.27
N ASP A 123 -13.98 -14.49 -17.30
CA ASP A 123 -14.92 -13.38 -16.98
C ASP A 123 -14.70 -12.85 -15.56
N ALA A 124 -14.35 -13.71 -14.62
CA ALA A 124 -14.03 -13.33 -13.24
C ALA A 124 -12.76 -12.48 -13.17
N TYR A 125 -11.70 -12.83 -13.92
CA TYR A 125 -10.49 -12.04 -14.06
C TYR A 125 -10.79 -10.62 -14.56
N TRP A 126 -11.54 -10.51 -15.67
CA TRP A 126 -11.89 -9.21 -16.24
C TRP A 126 -12.83 -8.42 -15.35
N THR A 127 -13.76 -9.09 -14.66
CA THR A 127 -14.64 -8.43 -13.67
C THR A 127 -13.83 -7.82 -12.54
N GLY A 128 -12.89 -8.57 -11.96
CA GLY A 128 -11.99 -8.07 -10.92
C GLY A 128 -11.17 -6.86 -11.39
N PHE A 129 -10.61 -6.94 -12.59
CA PHE A 129 -9.85 -5.85 -13.20
C PHE A 129 -10.71 -4.58 -13.37
N VAL A 130 -11.91 -4.71 -13.97
CA VAL A 130 -12.81 -3.57 -14.21
C VAL A 130 -13.23 -2.93 -12.89
N VAL A 131 -13.62 -3.72 -11.88
CA VAL A 131 -13.99 -3.21 -10.55
C VAL A 131 -12.83 -2.44 -9.92
N ALA A 132 -11.63 -2.99 -9.95
CA ALA A 132 -10.44 -2.33 -9.42
C ALA A 132 -10.14 -1.02 -10.15
N MET A 133 -10.22 -1.00 -11.49
CA MET A 133 -9.97 0.20 -12.30
C MET A 133 -11.02 1.27 -12.11
N VAL A 134 -12.30 0.92 -11.99
CA VAL A 134 -13.37 1.88 -11.69
C VAL A 134 -13.14 2.53 -10.32
N ALA A 135 -12.85 1.73 -9.30
CA ALA A 135 -12.55 2.25 -7.96
C ALA A 135 -11.31 3.17 -7.96
N TYR A 136 -10.25 2.81 -8.72
CA TYR A 136 -9.06 3.63 -8.90
C TYR A 136 -9.39 4.99 -9.55
N VAL A 137 -10.11 4.99 -10.69
CA VAL A 137 -10.49 6.22 -11.39
C VAL A 137 -11.36 7.11 -10.51
N LEU A 138 -12.34 6.53 -9.79
CA LEU A 138 -13.18 7.28 -8.85
C LEU A 138 -12.34 7.92 -7.73
N SER A 139 -11.33 7.24 -7.23
CA SER A 139 -10.43 7.83 -6.22
C SER A 139 -9.63 9.01 -6.77
N LEU A 140 -9.18 8.95 -8.03
CA LEU A 140 -8.45 10.04 -8.68
C LEU A 140 -9.32 11.27 -8.96
N ILE A 141 -10.57 11.09 -9.38
CA ILE A 141 -11.48 12.20 -9.70
C ILE A 141 -11.80 13.03 -8.45
N HIS A 142 -11.76 12.43 -7.27
CA HIS A 142 -12.09 13.10 -6.01
C HIS A 142 -10.87 13.65 -5.25
N ILE A 143 -9.67 13.54 -5.83
CA ILE A 143 -8.45 14.19 -5.34
C ILE A 143 -8.46 15.68 -5.73
#